data_24abac4ffa41e8a2422aefc03ea0c4d2
#
_entry.id   24abac4ffa41e8a2422aefc03ea0c4d2
#
_cell.length_a   1.000
_cell.length_b   1.000
_cell.length_c   1.000
_cell.angle_alpha   90.00
_cell.angle_beta   90.00
_cell.angle_gamma   90.00
#
_symmetry.space_group_name_H-M   'P 1'
#
loop_
_entity.id
_entity.type
_entity.pdbx_description
1 polymer ?
#
loop_
_entity_poly.entity_id
_entity_poly.type
_entity_poly.pdbx_seq_one_letter_code
_entity_poly.pdbx_strand_id
1 'polypeptide(L)'
;MDVLVRGRLTVLRPADRGDVERLVAWHADPGVARYWDGETFTHAEMEERLAQADVEAWIVEEDDEPVGYLQVHAEGLDMFLVPAARGRGLGPDAARAMARHLIDEHRRVRVTVDPYVWNEGAVRAWQRAGFVEVSRHEPDREHSAAWILMEFRG
;
A
#
# COMPACT_ATOMS: atom_id res chain seq x y z
N MET A 1 -1.85 2.97 22.85
CA MET A 1 -1.99 1.55 22.42
C MET A 1 -2.18 1.52 20.92
N ASP A 2 -1.34 0.79 20.25
CA ASP A 2 -1.38 0.73 18.79
C ASP A 2 -2.52 -0.16 18.29
N VAL A 3 -3.25 0.35 17.31
CA VAL A 3 -4.28 -0.44 16.63
C VAL A 3 -3.60 -1.36 15.63
N LEU A 4 -3.92 -2.65 15.68
CA LEU A 4 -3.45 -3.62 14.71
C LEU A 4 -4.60 -3.99 13.77
N VAL A 5 -4.28 -4.15 12.49
CA VAL A 5 -5.23 -4.62 11.49
C VAL A 5 -4.81 -6.03 11.09
N ARG A 6 -5.70 -7.00 11.26
CA ARG A 6 -5.36 -8.41 11.07
C ARG A 6 -6.02 -8.99 9.84
N GLY A 7 -5.20 -9.51 8.91
CA GLY A 7 -5.66 -10.35 7.83
C GLY A 7 -5.60 -11.83 8.25
N ARG A 8 -5.78 -12.69 7.29
CA ARG A 8 -5.65 -14.15 7.52
C ARG A 8 -4.18 -14.58 7.55
N LEU A 9 -3.33 -13.89 6.78
CA LEU A 9 -1.91 -14.21 6.61
C LEU A 9 -1.01 -13.12 7.15
N THR A 10 -1.51 -11.90 7.30
CA THR A 10 -0.71 -10.73 7.62
C THR A 10 -1.29 -9.98 8.82
N VAL A 11 -0.42 -9.17 9.42
CA VAL A 11 -0.81 -8.17 10.42
C VAL A 11 -0.24 -6.84 9.95
N LEU A 12 -1.06 -5.79 10.01
CA LEU A 12 -0.59 -4.43 9.72
C LEU A 12 -0.52 -3.67 11.04
N ARG A 13 0.61 -3.02 11.26
CA ARG A 13 0.81 -2.14 12.41
C ARG A 13 1.20 -0.75 11.95
N PRO A 14 0.89 0.29 12.72
CA PRO A 14 1.37 1.63 12.37
C PRO A 14 2.90 1.64 12.27
N ALA A 15 3.42 2.30 11.23
CA ALA A 15 4.85 2.53 11.09
C ALA A 15 5.29 3.56 12.14
N ASP A 16 6.50 3.41 12.63
CA ASP A 16 7.07 4.34 13.60
C ASP A 16 8.53 4.67 13.25
N ARG A 17 9.18 5.44 14.11
CA ARG A 17 10.57 5.87 13.89
C ARG A 17 11.54 4.70 13.75
N GLY A 18 11.24 3.59 14.38
CA GLY A 18 12.05 2.38 14.26
C GLY A 18 12.04 1.76 12.87
N ASP A 19 11.09 2.17 12.02
CA ASP A 19 10.96 1.67 10.66
C ASP A 19 11.68 2.53 9.61
N VAL A 20 12.18 3.71 9.98
CA VAL A 20 12.76 4.66 9.02
C VAL A 20 13.87 4.04 8.20
N GLU A 21 14.84 3.43 8.86
CA GLU A 21 15.99 2.82 8.18
C GLU A 21 15.56 1.73 7.21
N ARG A 22 14.63 0.89 7.63
CA ARG A 22 14.05 -0.16 6.80
C ARG A 22 13.34 0.40 5.58
N LEU A 23 12.51 1.41 5.78
CA LEU A 23 11.74 2.03 4.69
C LEU A 23 12.65 2.72 3.67
N VAL A 24 13.71 3.39 4.13
CA VAL A 24 14.70 3.98 3.23
C VAL A 24 15.34 2.89 2.35
N ALA A 25 15.77 1.80 2.98
CA ALA A 25 16.39 0.68 2.26
C ALA A 25 15.42 0.03 1.27
N TRP A 26 14.17 -0.17 1.67
CA TRP A 26 13.17 -0.77 0.79
C TRP A 26 12.87 0.09 -0.44
N HIS A 27 12.73 1.41 -0.26
CA HIS A 27 12.47 2.32 -1.39
C HIS A 27 13.67 2.41 -2.34
N ALA A 28 14.88 2.17 -1.85
CA ALA A 28 16.08 2.17 -2.67
C ALA A 28 16.26 0.87 -3.46
N ASP A 29 15.54 -0.20 -3.10
CA ASP A 29 15.60 -1.46 -3.82
C ASP A 29 14.96 -1.27 -5.22
N PRO A 30 15.69 -1.57 -6.32
CA PRO A 30 15.15 -1.43 -7.67
C PRO A 30 13.85 -2.22 -7.89
N GLY A 31 13.69 -3.35 -7.22
CA GLY A 31 12.48 -4.15 -7.29
C GLY A 31 11.26 -3.49 -6.66
N VAL A 32 11.46 -2.51 -5.79
CA VAL A 32 10.40 -1.69 -5.21
C VAL A 32 10.26 -0.38 -5.99
N ALA A 33 11.37 0.33 -6.19
CA ALA A 33 11.37 1.64 -6.85
C ALA A 33 10.70 1.62 -8.22
N ARG A 34 10.90 0.55 -8.98
CA ARG A 34 10.29 0.36 -10.29
C ARG A 34 8.76 0.52 -10.27
N TYR A 35 8.12 0.09 -9.18
CA TYR A 35 6.66 0.11 -9.04
C TYR A 35 6.19 1.27 -8.16
N TRP A 36 7.10 2.10 -7.69
CA TRP A 36 6.82 3.22 -6.78
C TRP A 36 7.33 4.54 -7.36
N ASP A 37 7.16 4.70 -8.67
CA ASP A 37 7.57 5.90 -9.44
C ASP A 37 9.05 6.27 -9.30
N GLY A 38 9.91 5.32 -8.93
CA GLY A 38 11.33 5.57 -8.74
C GLY A 38 11.67 6.44 -7.54
N GLU A 39 10.71 6.68 -6.65
CA GLU A 39 10.89 7.53 -5.47
C GLU A 39 11.87 6.92 -4.48
N THR A 40 12.87 7.70 -4.08
CA THR A 40 13.80 7.31 -3.03
C THR A 40 13.82 8.39 -1.96
N PHE A 41 14.26 8.03 -0.76
CA PHE A 41 14.22 8.91 0.39
C PHE A 41 15.52 8.88 1.16
N THR A 42 15.96 10.05 1.67
CA THR A 42 16.97 10.10 2.72
C THR A 42 16.29 9.72 4.05
N HIS A 43 17.09 9.46 5.07
CA HIS A 43 16.58 9.18 6.42
C HIS A 43 15.68 10.33 6.91
N ALA A 44 16.14 11.58 6.75
CA ALA A 44 15.38 12.75 7.18
C ALA A 44 14.06 12.91 6.43
N GLU A 45 14.06 12.65 5.12
CA GLU A 45 12.86 12.71 4.30
C GLU A 45 11.84 11.66 4.72
N MET A 46 12.30 10.46 5.06
CA MET A 46 11.41 9.40 5.52
C MET A 46 10.82 9.72 6.89
N GLU A 47 11.61 10.28 7.81
CA GLU A 47 11.09 10.73 9.10
C GLU A 47 10.00 11.77 8.91
N GLU A 48 10.21 12.73 8.02
CA GLU A 48 9.22 13.76 7.70
C GLU A 48 7.96 13.14 7.12
N ARG A 49 8.10 12.16 6.23
CA ARG A 49 6.95 11.48 5.63
C ARG A 49 6.11 10.77 6.68
N LEU A 50 6.73 10.08 7.61
CA LEU A 50 6.00 9.39 8.68
C LEU A 50 5.31 10.35 9.64
N ALA A 51 5.74 11.62 9.69
CA ALA A 51 5.15 12.63 10.53
C ALA A 51 3.99 13.39 9.86
N GLN A 52 3.76 13.18 8.55
CA GLN A 52 2.69 13.87 7.84
C GLN A 52 1.31 13.41 8.32
N ALA A 53 0.42 14.38 8.59
CA ALA A 53 -0.91 14.07 9.11
C ALA A 53 -1.88 13.52 8.07
N ASP A 54 -1.64 13.78 6.79
CA ASP A 54 -2.53 13.39 5.69
C ASP A 54 -2.20 12.01 5.10
N VAL A 55 -1.12 11.39 5.58
CA VAL A 55 -0.72 10.05 5.16
C VAL A 55 -0.58 9.16 6.39
N GLU A 56 -1.30 8.07 6.42
CA GLU A 56 -1.19 7.05 7.47
C GLU A 56 -0.30 5.92 6.96
N ALA A 57 0.82 5.71 7.62
CA ALA A 57 1.81 4.72 7.21
C ALA A 57 1.70 3.46 8.08
N TRP A 58 1.68 2.30 7.43
CA TRP A 58 1.56 1.00 8.06
C TRP A 58 2.65 0.05 7.58
N ILE A 59 3.12 -0.80 8.47
CA ILE A 59 4.02 -1.91 8.12
C ILE A 59 3.20 -3.18 8.02
N VAL A 60 3.41 -3.91 6.94
CA VAL A 60 2.82 -5.25 6.74
C VAL A 60 3.79 -6.28 7.28
N GLU A 61 3.30 -7.15 8.15
CA GLU A 61 4.12 -8.21 8.77
C GLU A 61 3.52 -9.58 8.46
N GLU A 62 4.41 -10.54 8.30
CA GLU A 62 4.09 -11.97 8.27
C GLU A 62 4.89 -12.65 9.35
N ASP A 63 4.24 -13.29 10.32
CA ASP A 63 4.92 -13.96 11.46
C ASP A 63 5.93 -13.05 12.15
N ASP A 64 5.52 -11.83 12.45
CA ASP A 64 6.32 -10.77 13.09
C ASP A 64 7.48 -10.24 12.24
N GLU A 65 7.59 -10.67 10.98
CA GLU A 65 8.63 -10.20 10.06
C GLU A 65 8.06 -9.11 9.14
N PRO A 66 8.63 -7.90 9.14
CA PRO A 66 8.21 -6.86 8.21
C PRO A 66 8.45 -7.28 6.76
N VAL A 67 7.41 -7.24 5.95
CA VAL A 67 7.46 -7.69 4.55
C VAL A 67 6.94 -6.66 3.56
N GLY A 68 6.39 -5.55 4.04
CA GLY A 68 5.85 -4.54 3.14
C GLY A 68 5.39 -3.28 3.84
N TYR A 69 4.94 -2.35 3.02
CA TYR A 69 4.48 -1.03 3.43
C TYR A 69 3.14 -0.73 2.77
N LEU A 70 2.24 -0.15 3.55
CA LEU A 70 0.95 0.31 3.06
C LEU A 70 0.72 1.71 3.60
N GLN A 71 0.25 2.61 2.73
CA GLN A 71 -0.16 3.94 3.18
C GLN A 71 -1.62 4.21 2.81
N VAL A 72 -2.28 4.94 3.69
CA VAL A 72 -3.67 5.37 3.51
C VAL A 72 -3.64 6.88 3.31
N HIS A 73 -4.26 7.37 2.24
CA HIS A 73 -4.38 8.80 2.01
C HIS A 73 -5.73 9.09 1.34
N ALA A 74 -6.41 10.13 1.78
CA ALA A 74 -7.75 10.44 1.28
C ALA A 74 -8.61 9.16 1.23
N GLU A 75 -9.09 8.76 0.05
CA GLU A 75 -9.85 7.52 -0.12
C GLU A 75 -9.00 6.35 -0.57
N GLY A 76 -7.71 6.56 -0.79
CA GLY A 76 -6.84 5.62 -1.47
C GLY A 76 -5.90 4.83 -0.59
N LEU A 77 -5.44 3.71 -1.13
CA LEU A 77 -4.37 2.90 -0.58
C LEU A 77 -3.25 2.82 -1.60
N ASP A 78 -2.01 2.85 -1.12
CA ASP A 78 -0.84 2.47 -1.89
C ASP A 78 -0.08 1.44 -1.09
N MET A 79 0.49 0.44 -1.76
CA MET A 79 1.18 -0.64 -1.05
C MET A 79 2.27 -1.26 -1.92
N PHE A 80 3.34 -1.69 -1.26
CA PHE A 80 4.28 -2.61 -1.88
C PHE A 80 4.68 -3.70 -0.89
N LEU A 81 5.12 -4.82 -1.44
CA LEU A 81 5.80 -5.87 -0.69
C LEU A 81 7.26 -5.91 -1.14
N VAL A 82 8.16 -6.27 -0.24
CA VAL A 82 9.54 -6.56 -0.65
C VAL A 82 9.52 -7.73 -1.65
N PRO A 83 10.43 -7.75 -2.64
CA PRO A 83 10.37 -8.77 -3.69
C PRO A 83 10.29 -10.21 -3.19
N ALA A 84 11.04 -10.55 -2.14
CA ALA A 84 11.04 -11.91 -1.59
C ALA A 84 9.70 -12.35 -0.98
N ALA A 85 8.82 -11.40 -0.66
CA ALA A 85 7.52 -11.69 -0.05
C ALA A 85 6.39 -11.80 -1.06
N ARG A 86 6.66 -11.56 -2.34
CA ARG A 86 5.64 -11.59 -3.39
C ARG A 86 5.25 -13.00 -3.80
N GLY A 87 4.07 -13.15 -4.38
CA GLY A 87 3.61 -14.41 -4.96
C GLY A 87 3.01 -15.40 -3.97
N ARG A 88 2.77 -14.99 -2.73
CA ARG A 88 2.20 -15.86 -1.71
C ARG A 88 0.85 -15.38 -1.17
N GLY A 89 0.26 -14.39 -1.82
CA GLY A 89 -1.06 -13.88 -1.43
C GLY A 89 -1.05 -12.88 -0.27
N LEU A 90 0.14 -12.43 0.18
CA LEU A 90 0.25 -11.52 1.31
C LEU A 90 -0.30 -10.13 0.98
N GLY A 91 -0.03 -9.63 -0.23
CA GLY A 91 -0.52 -8.32 -0.65
C GLY A 91 -2.04 -8.23 -0.67
N PRO A 92 -2.73 -9.12 -1.39
CA PRO A 92 -4.18 -9.15 -1.36
C PRO A 92 -4.77 -9.31 0.04
N ASP A 93 -4.17 -10.13 0.88
CA ASP A 93 -4.61 -10.34 2.26
C ASP A 93 -4.54 -9.04 3.07
N ALA A 94 -3.40 -8.34 3.01
CA ALA A 94 -3.21 -7.08 3.73
C ALA A 94 -4.14 -5.98 3.19
N ALA A 95 -4.27 -5.87 1.88
CA ALA A 95 -5.12 -4.86 1.25
C ALA A 95 -6.59 -5.04 1.64
N ARG A 96 -7.08 -6.28 1.60
CA ARG A 96 -8.44 -6.61 2.00
C ARG A 96 -8.69 -6.27 3.47
N ALA A 97 -7.76 -6.65 4.33
CA ALA A 97 -7.87 -6.40 5.76
C ALA A 97 -7.95 -4.89 6.04
N MET A 98 -7.08 -4.10 5.40
CA MET A 98 -7.09 -2.66 5.57
C MET A 98 -8.35 -2.02 5.01
N ALA A 99 -8.80 -2.43 3.83
CA ALA A 99 -10.02 -1.87 3.23
C ALA A 99 -11.23 -2.12 4.13
N ARG A 100 -11.37 -3.33 4.65
CA ARG A 100 -12.46 -3.67 5.59
C ARG A 100 -12.36 -2.87 6.87
N HIS A 101 -11.16 -2.71 7.41
CA HIS A 101 -10.93 -1.90 8.62
C HIS A 101 -11.38 -0.45 8.40
N LEU A 102 -11.03 0.15 7.28
CA LEU A 102 -11.41 1.53 6.97
C LEU A 102 -12.91 1.69 6.81
N ILE A 103 -13.58 0.72 6.22
CA ILE A 103 -15.04 0.76 6.04
C ILE A 103 -15.76 0.49 7.35
N ASP A 104 -15.37 -0.58 8.05
CA ASP A 104 -16.10 -1.04 9.24
C ASP A 104 -15.81 -0.20 10.47
N GLU A 105 -14.54 0.16 10.70
CA GLU A 105 -14.13 0.89 11.93
C GLU A 105 -14.10 2.39 11.74
N HIS A 106 -13.74 2.88 10.55
CA HIS A 106 -13.66 4.30 10.26
C HIS A 106 -14.80 4.81 9.38
N ARG A 107 -15.74 3.94 9.06
CA ARG A 107 -16.98 4.28 8.32
C ARG A 107 -16.72 4.97 7.00
N ARG A 108 -15.63 4.64 6.33
CA ARG A 108 -15.37 5.19 5.01
C ARG A 108 -16.41 4.70 4.01
N VAL A 109 -16.88 5.61 3.18
CA VAL A 109 -17.88 5.28 2.16
C VAL A 109 -17.27 4.42 1.07
N ARG A 110 -16.00 4.68 0.74
CA ARG A 110 -15.29 3.93 -0.29
C ARG A 110 -13.80 3.88 -0.01
N VAL A 111 -13.16 2.84 -0.54
CA VAL A 111 -11.70 2.69 -0.51
C VAL A 111 -11.28 2.39 -1.95
N THR A 112 -10.32 3.16 -2.46
CA THR A 112 -9.89 3.06 -3.85
C THR A 112 -8.40 2.76 -3.98
N VAL A 113 -8.03 2.28 -5.16
CA VAL A 113 -6.63 2.14 -5.59
C VAL A 113 -6.54 2.60 -7.04
N ASP A 114 -5.35 2.98 -7.47
CA ASP A 114 -5.14 3.57 -8.78
C ASP A 114 -3.92 3.00 -9.52
N PRO A 115 -3.88 1.67 -9.72
CA PRO A 115 -2.73 1.05 -10.37
C PRO A 115 -2.57 1.51 -11.82
N TYR A 116 -1.32 1.54 -12.27
CA TYR A 116 -1.05 1.75 -13.70
C TYR A 116 -1.52 0.55 -14.51
N VAL A 117 -2.02 0.80 -15.71
CA VAL A 117 -2.46 -0.25 -16.62
C VAL A 117 -1.31 -1.23 -16.92
N TRP A 118 -0.08 -0.71 -17.08
CA TRP A 118 1.08 -1.55 -17.38
C TRP A 118 1.47 -2.48 -16.24
N ASN A 119 1.06 -2.18 -15.02
CA ASN A 119 1.38 -3.00 -13.85
C ASN A 119 0.32 -4.10 -13.65
N GLU A 120 0.31 -5.05 -14.55
CA GLU A 120 -0.69 -6.13 -14.57
C GLU A 120 -0.68 -6.95 -13.28
N GLY A 121 0.49 -7.13 -12.69
CA GLY A 121 0.61 -7.86 -11.41
C GLY A 121 -0.13 -7.15 -10.28
N ALA A 122 -0.01 -5.83 -10.19
CA ALA A 122 -0.73 -5.04 -9.19
C ALA A 122 -2.24 -5.09 -9.44
N VAL A 123 -2.66 -4.94 -10.70
CA VAL A 123 -4.10 -5.01 -11.04
C VAL A 123 -4.70 -6.33 -10.57
N ARG A 124 -4.01 -7.45 -10.87
CA ARG A 124 -4.48 -8.77 -10.43
C ARG A 124 -4.51 -8.91 -8.91
N ALA A 125 -3.51 -8.37 -8.23
CA ALA A 125 -3.44 -8.41 -6.77
C ALA A 125 -4.61 -7.64 -6.13
N TRP A 126 -4.90 -6.44 -6.66
CA TRP A 126 -6.04 -5.67 -6.17
C TRP A 126 -7.36 -6.39 -6.44
N GLN A 127 -7.51 -7.02 -7.60
CA GLN A 127 -8.70 -7.82 -7.91
C GLN A 127 -8.88 -8.97 -6.90
N ARG A 128 -7.80 -9.65 -6.56
CA ARG A 128 -7.85 -10.73 -5.55
C ARG A 128 -8.23 -10.19 -4.17
N ALA A 129 -7.84 -8.97 -3.87
CA ALA A 129 -8.20 -8.33 -2.60
C ALA A 129 -9.68 -7.93 -2.53
N GLY A 130 -10.36 -7.86 -3.68
CA GLY A 130 -11.77 -7.50 -3.73
C GLY A 130 -12.05 -6.15 -4.37
N PHE A 131 -11.07 -5.57 -5.05
CA PHE A 131 -11.24 -4.31 -5.78
C PHE A 131 -11.70 -4.60 -7.21
N VAL A 132 -12.60 -3.76 -7.72
CA VAL A 132 -13.11 -3.87 -9.08
C VAL A 132 -12.83 -2.59 -9.86
N GLU A 133 -12.62 -2.72 -11.15
CA GLU A 133 -12.38 -1.58 -12.03
C GLU A 133 -13.63 -0.70 -12.12
N VAL A 134 -13.46 0.60 -11.91
CA VAL A 134 -14.52 1.60 -12.05
C VAL A 134 -14.34 2.40 -13.32
N SER A 135 -13.12 2.86 -13.61
CA SER A 135 -12.84 3.69 -14.78
C SER A 135 -11.37 3.61 -15.17
N ARG A 136 -11.06 3.98 -16.41
CA ARG A 136 -9.69 4.07 -16.94
C ARG A 136 -9.40 5.50 -17.32
N HIS A 137 -8.15 5.90 -17.13
CA HIS A 137 -7.71 7.28 -17.29
C HIS A 137 -6.40 7.38 -18.05
N GLU A 138 -6.27 8.46 -18.80
CA GLU A 138 -5.01 8.83 -19.45
C GLU A 138 -4.03 9.38 -18.39
N PRO A 139 -2.73 9.49 -18.73
CA PRO A 139 -1.77 10.12 -17.83
C PRO A 139 -2.22 11.51 -17.41
N ASP A 140 -1.90 11.88 -16.18
CA ASP A 140 -2.26 13.18 -15.62
C ASP A 140 -1.12 13.69 -14.71
N ARG A 141 -1.39 14.71 -13.88
CA ARG A 141 -0.36 15.29 -13.01
C ARG A 141 0.22 14.30 -12.01
N GLU A 142 -0.59 13.37 -11.56
CA GLU A 142 -0.20 12.43 -10.51
C GLU A 142 0.22 11.07 -11.08
N HIS A 143 -0.07 10.83 -12.35
CA HIS A 143 0.17 9.53 -12.98
C HIS A 143 0.93 9.70 -14.29
N SER A 144 2.12 9.14 -14.36
CA SER A 144 2.99 9.23 -15.52
C SER A 144 2.57 8.37 -16.70
N ALA A 145 1.59 7.49 -16.50
CA ALA A 145 1.08 6.58 -17.51
C ALA A 145 -0.43 6.36 -17.30
N ALA A 146 -1.07 5.71 -18.24
CA ALA A 146 -2.50 5.35 -18.13
C ALA A 146 -2.73 4.50 -16.87
N TRP A 147 -3.82 4.75 -16.20
CA TRP A 147 -4.13 4.11 -14.92
C TRP A 147 -5.60 3.73 -14.79
N ILE A 148 -5.88 2.89 -13.82
CA ILE A 148 -7.22 2.36 -13.58
C ILE A 148 -7.65 2.78 -12.17
N LEU A 149 -8.84 3.35 -12.06
CA LEU A 149 -9.46 3.56 -10.74
C LEU A 149 -10.19 2.28 -10.37
N MET A 150 -9.87 1.72 -9.23
CA MET A 150 -10.53 0.53 -8.70
C MET A 150 -11.10 0.82 -7.32
N GLU A 151 -12.20 0.17 -6.99
CA GLU A 151 -12.90 0.38 -5.73
C GLU A 151 -13.15 -0.95 -5.03
N PHE A 152 -12.98 -0.97 -3.72
CA PHE A 152 -13.21 -2.16 -2.92
C PHE A 152 -14.69 -2.52 -2.88
N ARG A 153 -15.01 -3.73 -3.26
CA ARG A 153 -16.37 -4.29 -3.26
C ARG A 153 -16.46 -5.60 -2.49
N GLY A 154 -15.35 -6.06 -1.98
CA GLY A 154 -15.25 -7.33 -1.33
C GLY A 154 -15.60 -7.42 0.09
#